data_86656537285ce5fe854c4de674bffe22
#
_entry.id   86656537285ce5fe854c4de674bffe22
#
_cell.length_a   1.000
_cell.length_b   1.000
_cell.length_c   1.000
_cell.angle_alpha   90.00
_cell.angle_beta   90.00
_cell.angle_gamma   90.00
#
_symmetry.space_group_name_H-M   'P 1'
#
loop_
_entity.id
_entity.type
_entity.pdbx_description
1 polymer ?
#
loop_
_entity_poly.entity_id
_entity_poly.type
_entity_poly.pdbx_seq_one_letter_code
_entity_poly.pdbx_strand_id
1 'polypeptide(L)'
;MSLFRVKYLSFFFILVSVFSFFNIIYSYYFNLYLNLNTYYVSLIISGLIGILFYYLKSSLKKPSIFEKILTVLLGYILLPLVLCIPFYLSIYNLTFLNAIFEAVSGFTSTGFSIFENIKHIDQGLILWRSSIQWIGGLYFLFSIIFLIDIYDESLKKSLTNFLSFS
;
A
#
# COMPACT_ATOMS: atom_id res chain seq x y z
N MET A 1 -17.35 -0.15 11.78
CA MET A 1 -16.26 0.14 10.81
C MET A 1 -16.85 0.97 9.69
N SER A 2 -16.36 2.20 9.42
CA SER A 2 -17.00 3.13 8.48
C SER A 2 -16.68 2.81 7.02
N LEU A 3 -17.59 3.16 6.09
CA LEU A 3 -17.52 2.93 4.63
C LEU A 3 -16.20 3.40 4.04
N PHE A 4 -15.69 4.49 4.55
CA PHE A 4 -14.50 5.15 4.05
C PHE A 4 -13.22 4.34 4.34
N ARG A 5 -13.13 3.68 5.49
CA ARG A 5 -11.99 2.89 5.94
C ARG A 5 -11.67 1.72 4.99
N VAL A 6 -12.71 0.98 4.66
CA VAL A 6 -12.57 -0.26 3.90
C VAL A 6 -12.34 0.03 2.42
N LYS A 7 -13.06 1.01 1.86
CA LYS A 7 -12.89 1.41 0.46
C LYS A 7 -11.52 2.04 0.19
N TYR A 8 -11.00 2.82 1.14
CA TYR A 8 -9.66 3.40 1.00
C TYR A 8 -8.57 2.33 0.92
N LEU A 9 -8.57 1.38 1.85
CA LEU A 9 -7.62 0.26 1.81
C LEU A 9 -7.84 -0.65 0.60
N SER A 10 -9.11 -0.93 0.25
CA SER A 10 -9.45 -1.69 -0.95
C SER A 10 -8.83 -1.08 -2.21
N PHE A 11 -8.92 0.24 -2.37
CA PHE A 11 -8.32 0.93 -3.51
C PHE A 11 -6.81 0.64 -3.63
N PHE A 12 -6.07 0.73 -2.53
CA PHE A 12 -4.62 0.47 -2.56
C PHE A 12 -4.28 -1.00 -2.81
N PHE A 13 -5.05 -1.94 -2.28
CA PHE A 13 -4.83 -3.36 -2.60
C PHE A 13 -5.14 -3.68 -4.07
N ILE A 14 -6.17 -3.08 -4.65
CA ILE A 14 -6.44 -3.19 -6.10
C ILE A 14 -5.30 -2.55 -6.89
N LEU A 15 -4.77 -1.41 -6.45
CA LEU A 15 -3.64 -0.76 -7.09
C LEU A 15 -2.39 -1.65 -7.07
N VAL A 16 -2.09 -2.34 -5.96
CA VAL A 16 -1.01 -3.35 -5.89
C VAL A 16 -1.23 -4.46 -6.91
N SER A 17 -2.47 -4.95 -7.05
CA SER A 17 -2.82 -5.96 -8.05
C SER A 17 -2.57 -5.46 -9.49
N VAL A 18 -2.92 -4.22 -9.79
CA VAL A 18 -2.67 -3.59 -11.10
C VAL A 18 -1.16 -3.47 -11.37
N PHE A 19 -0.36 -3.04 -10.41
CA PHE A 19 1.10 -2.99 -10.58
C PHE A 19 1.72 -4.38 -10.72
N SER A 20 1.21 -5.40 -10.00
CA SER A 20 1.62 -6.79 -10.22
C SER A 20 1.34 -7.25 -11.65
N PHE A 21 0.17 -6.89 -12.20
CA PHE A 21 -0.18 -7.18 -13.58
C PHE A 21 0.77 -6.49 -14.59
N PHE A 22 1.14 -5.23 -14.37
CA PHE A 22 2.13 -4.55 -15.20
C PHE A 22 3.52 -5.22 -15.12
N ASN A 23 3.94 -5.69 -13.95
CA ASN A 23 5.18 -6.45 -13.79
C ASN A 23 5.15 -7.77 -14.57
N ILE A 24 4.01 -8.46 -14.61
CA ILE A 24 3.83 -9.67 -15.43
C ILE A 24 4.01 -9.35 -16.91
N ILE A 25 3.34 -8.31 -17.43
CA ILE A 25 3.48 -7.89 -18.84
C ILE A 25 4.94 -7.55 -19.16
N TYR A 26 5.59 -6.77 -18.30
CA TYR A 26 7.00 -6.40 -18.45
C TYR A 26 7.90 -7.63 -18.49
N SER A 27 7.69 -8.59 -17.59
CA SER A 27 8.47 -9.83 -17.53
C SER A 27 8.31 -10.68 -18.80
N TYR A 28 7.12 -10.74 -19.37
CA TYR A 28 6.91 -11.43 -20.67
C TYR A 28 7.58 -10.70 -21.82
N TYR A 29 7.49 -9.38 -21.86
CA TYR A 29 8.07 -8.59 -22.95
C TYR A 29 9.61 -8.70 -23.00
N PHE A 30 10.28 -8.73 -21.85
CA PHE A 30 11.73 -8.83 -21.73
C PHE A 30 12.24 -10.25 -21.47
N ASN A 31 11.39 -11.29 -21.55
CA ASN A 31 11.73 -12.70 -21.28
C ASN A 31 12.33 -12.94 -19.88
N LEU A 32 11.88 -12.22 -18.86
CA LEU A 32 12.33 -12.29 -17.47
C LEU A 32 11.46 -13.29 -16.67
N TYR A 33 11.68 -14.58 -16.87
CA TYR A 33 10.81 -15.62 -16.28
C TYR A 33 11.20 -16.05 -14.86
N LEU A 34 12.37 -15.63 -14.35
CA LEU A 34 12.94 -16.09 -13.07
C LEU A 34 12.01 -15.88 -11.87
N ASN A 35 11.39 -14.70 -11.78
CA ASN A 35 10.50 -14.32 -10.67
C ASN A 35 9.03 -14.14 -11.10
N LEU A 36 8.67 -14.58 -12.31
CA LEU A 36 7.34 -14.36 -12.87
C LEU A 36 6.21 -14.89 -11.97
N ASN A 37 6.39 -16.08 -11.40
CA ASN A 37 5.39 -16.71 -10.51
C ASN A 37 5.09 -15.88 -9.27
N THR A 38 6.07 -15.12 -8.77
CA THR A 38 5.90 -14.29 -7.58
C THR A 38 4.92 -13.14 -7.81
N TYR A 39 4.91 -12.57 -9.03
CA TYR A 39 3.98 -11.51 -9.42
C TYR A 39 2.55 -12.04 -9.61
N TYR A 40 2.37 -13.28 -10.10
CA TYR A 40 1.06 -13.92 -10.14
C TYR A 40 0.48 -14.11 -8.74
N VAL A 41 1.29 -14.60 -7.80
CA VAL A 41 0.87 -14.78 -6.41
C VAL A 41 0.49 -13.42 -5.79
N SER A 42 1.32 -12.39 -5.99
CA SER A 42 1.04 -11.04 -5.52
C SER A 42 -0.25 -10.47 -6.12
N LEU A 43 -0.49 -10.65 -7.43
CA LEU A 43 -1.70 -10.23 -8.12
C LEU A 43 -2.96 -10.88 -7.51
N ILE A 44 -2.92 -12.19 -7.32
CA ILE A 44 -4.08 -12.95 -6.79
C ILE A 44 -4.35 -12.52 -5.34
N ILE A 45 -3.34 -12.50 -4.49
CA ILE A 45 -3.50 -12.19 -3.06
C ILE A 45 -3.99 -10.74 -2.88
N SER A 46 -3.34 -9.78 -3.53
CA SER A 46 -3.73 -8.36 -3.41
C SER A 46 -5.10 -8.11 -4.02
N GLY A 47 -5.42 -8.74 -5.16
CA GLY A 47 -6.74 -8.65 -5.79
C GLY A 47 -7.85 -9.22 -4.91
N LEU A 48 -7.65 -10.40 -4.33
CA LEU A 48 -8.62 -11.02 -3.42
C LEU A 48 -8.85 -10.16 -2.17
N ILE A 49 -7.78 -9.66 -1.54
CA ILE A 49 -7.88 -8.77 -0.37
C ILE A 49 -8.61 -7.48 -0.75
N GLY A 50 -8.27 -6.88 -1.91
CA GLY A 50 -8.90 -5.67 -2.40
C GLY A 50 -10.39 -5.85 -2.64
N ILE A 51 -10.79 -6.93 -3.29
CA ILE A 51 -12.19 -7.29 -3.54
C ILE A 51 -12.91 -7.57 -2.21
N LEU A 52 -12.31 -8.34 -1.31
CA LEU A 52 -12.88 -8.64 0.00
C LEU A 52 -13.17 -7.35 0.76
N PHE A 53 -12.22 -6.43 0.83
CA PHE A 53 -12.41 -5.13 1.48
C PHE A 53 -13.46 -4.27 0.78
N TYR A 54 -13.61 -4.36 -0.52
CA TYR A 54 -14.63 -3.64 -1.27
C TYR A 54 -16.04 -4.10 -0.90
N TYR A 55 -16.26 -5.41 -0.75
CA TYR A 55 -17.57 -5.99 -0.39
C TYR A 55 -17.88 -5.96 1.09
N LEU A 56 -16.91 -5.71 1.97
CA LEU A 56 -17.19 -5.58 3.39
C LEU A 56 -18.18 -4.42 3.63
N LYS A 57 -19.33 -4.76 4.22
CA LYS A 57 -20.38 -3.81 4.56
C LYS A 57 -19.86 -2.73 5.49
N SER A 58 -19.94 -1.53 5.06
CA SER A 58 -19.47 -0.36 5.74
C SER A 58 -20.66 0.45 6.30
N SER A 59 -20.51 0.94 7.52
CA SER A 59 -21.52 1.77 8.18
C SER A 59 -21.69 3.12 7.45
N LEU A 60 -22.93 3.58 7.28
CA LEU A 60 -23.27 4.89 6.68
C LEU A 60 -22.90 6.09 7.59
N LYS A 61 -22.42 5.84 8.81
CA LYS A 61 -22.02 6.90 9.74
C LYS A 61 -20.70 7.55 9.30
N LYS A 62 -20.60 8.86 9.41
CA LYS A 62 -19.35 9.60 9.18
C LYS A 62 -18.24 9.00 10.06
N PRO A 63 -17.03 8.75 9.52
CA PRO A 63 -15.94 8.19 10.29
C PRO A 63 -15.48 9.19 11.37
N SER A 64 -15.22 8.69 12.57
CA SER A 64 -14.59 9.49 13.62
C SER A 64 -13.13 9.79 13.25
N ILE A 65 -12.55 10.83 13.85
CA ILE A 65 -11.13 11.20 13.68
C ILE A 65 -10.22 10.01 14.00
N PHE A 66 -10.48 9.33 15.10
CA PHE A 66 -9.73 8.15 15.51
C PHE A 66 -9.79 7.03 14.45
N GLU A 67 -10.96 6.83 13.85
CA GLU A 67 -11.12 5.83 12.79
C GLU A 67 -10.35 6.17 11.53
N LYS A 68 -10.24 7.45 11.16
CA LYS A 68 -9.43 7.91 10.03
C LYS A 68 -7.94 7.62 10.28
N ILE A 69 -7.43 8.02 11.44
CA ILE A 69 -6.02 7.80 11.83
C ILE A 69 -5.71 6.29 11.84
N LEU A 70 -6.56 5.49 12.46
CA LEU A 70 -6.37 4.04 12.53
C LEU A 70 -6.34 3.40 11.13
N THR A 71 -7.14 3.90 10.19
CA THR A 71 -7.15 3.40 8.80
C THR A 71 -5.80 3.66 8.10
N VAL A 72 -5.25 4.86 8.29
CA VAL A 72 -3.95 5.22 7.74
C VAL A 72 -2.85 4.35 8.36
N LEU A 73 -2.83 4.18 9.67
CA LEU A 73 -1.85 3.34 10.35
C LEU A 73 -1.94 1.87 9.90
N LEU A 74 -3.16 1.34 9.79
CA LEU A 74 -3.37 -0.03 9.30
C LEU A 74 -2.83 -0.22 7.87
N GLY A 75 -2.96 0.76 7.00
CA GLY A 75 -2.41 0.68 5.65
C GLY A 75 -0.88 0.66 5.64
N TYR A 76 -0.22 1.44 6.49
CA TYR A 76 1.25 1.38 6.64
C TYR A 76 1.76 0.03 7.15
N ILE A 77 0.91 -0.76 7.79
CA ILE A 77 1.26 -2.12 8.24
C ILE A 77 0.88 -3.16 7.19
N LEU A 78 -0.36 -3.13 6.71
CA LEU A 78 -0.92 -4.18 5.86
C LEU A 78 -0.38 -4.16 4.43
N LEU A 79 -0.14 -2.96 3.84
CA LEU A 79 0.35 -2.87 2.47
C LEU A 79 1.76 -3.45 2.33
N PRO A 80 2.76 -3.10 3.16
CA PRO A 80 4.08 -3.71 3.08
C PRO A 80 4.08 -5.22 3.27
N LEU A 81 3.16 -5.78 4.09
CA LEU A 81 3.01 -7.23 4.26
C LEU A 81 2.60 -7.94 2.97
N VAL A 82 1.82 -7.30 2.11
CA VAL A 82 1.47 -7.86 0.79
C VAL A 82 2.55 -7.54 -0.25
N LEU A 83 3.12 -6.33 -0.19
CA LEU A 83 4.18 -5.90 -1.11
C LEU A 83 5.48 -6.68 -0.94
N CYS A 84 5.73 -7.32 0.21
CA CYS A 84 6.92 -8.15 0.43
C CYS A 84 6.85 -9.52 -0.29
N ILE A 85 5.68 -9.95 -0.77
CA ILE A 85 5.48 -11.29 -1.36
C ILE A 85 6.46 -11.58 -2.51
N PRO A 86 6.65 -10.71 -3.52
CA PRO A 86 7.59 -10.98 -4.59
C PRO A 86 9.04 -11.08 -4.11
N PHE A 87 9.45 -10.34 -3.10
CA PHE A 87 10.78 -10.45 -2.53
C PHE A 87 10.97 -11.77 -1.78
N TYR A 88 9.98 -12.14 -0.96
CA TYR A 88 10.02 -13.36 -0.16
C TYR A 88 10.04 -14.62 -1.01
N LEU A 89 9.24 -14.66 -2.08
CA LEU A 89 9.15 -15.79 -2.99
C LEU A 89 10.19 -15.76 -4.13
N SER A 90 11.07 -14.77 -4.16
CA SER A 90 12.10 -14.64 -5.19
C SER A 90 13.14 -15.74 -5.09
N ILE A 91 13.86 -15.94 -6.21
CA ILE A 91 15.00 -16.87 -6.27
C ILE A 91 16.14 -16.54 -5.29
N TYR A 92 16.14 -15.34 -4.70
CA TYR A 92 17.17 -14.90 -3.76
C TYR A 92 16.98 -15.44 -2.36
N ASN A 93 15.92 -16.22 -2.08
CA ASN A 93 15.66 -16.88 -0.80
C ASN A 93 15.78 -15.94 0.41
N LEU A 94 15.21 -14.74 0.30
CA LEU A 94 15.21 -13.78 1.39
C LEU A 94 14.43 -14.32 2.58
N THR A 95 14.95 -14.08 3.78
CA THR A 95 14.15 -14.33 5.00
C THR A 95 12.94 -13.40 5.01
N PHE A 96 11.87 -13.79 5.69
CA PHE A 96 10.65 -13.00 5.78
C PHE A 96 10.91 -11.57 6.31
N LEU A 97 11.80 -11.45 7.32
CA LEU A 97 12.17 -10.14 7.86
C LEU A 97 12.89 -9.28 6.82
N ASN A 98 13.77 -9.87 6.03
CA ASN A 98 14.49 -9.18 4.96
C ASN A 98 13.53 -8.73 3.85
N ALA A 99 12.59 -9.58 3.46
CA ALA A 99 11.59 -9.24 2.46
C ALA A 99 10.66 -8.10 2.93
N ILE A 100 10.24 -8.12 4.20
CA ILE A 100 9.47 -7.01 4.80
C ILE A 100 10.32 -5.74 4.84
N PHE A 101 11.60 -5.81 5.23
CA PHE A 101 12.48 -4.65 5.25
C PHE A 101 12.57 -3.98 3.88
N GLU A 102 12.77 -4.77 2.80
CA GLU A 102 12.77 -4.24 1.42
C GLU A 102 11.44 -3.59 1.05
N ALA A 103 10.32 -4.23 1.40
CA ALA A 103 8.98 -3.69 1.11
C ALA A 103 8.70 -2.40 1.89
N VAL A 104 9.02 -2.34 3.18
CA VAL A 104 8.86 -1.13 4.01
C VAL A 104 9.75 -0.02 3.51
N SER A 105 11.04 -0.31 3.24
CA SER A 105 11.99 0.66 2.72
C SER A 105 11.54 1.25 1.39
N GLY A 106 11.04 0.42 0.48
CA GLY A 106 10.45 0.88 -0.78
C GLY A 106 9.20 1.71 -0.55
N PHE A 107 8.25 1.21 0.25
CA PHE A 107 6.96 1.85 0.50
C PHE A 107 7.07 3.20 1.21
N THR A 108 8.00 3.34 2.13
CA THR A 108 8.29 4.62 2.82
C THR A 108 9.25 5.52 2.06
N SER A 109 9.72 5.09 0.89
CA SER A 109 10.70 5.82 0.05
C SER A 109 12.02 6.12 0.78
N THR A 110 12.39 5.36 1.80
CA THR A 110 13.66 5.54 2.53
C THR A 110 14.87 5.08 1.71
N GLY A 111 14.69 4.12 0.79
CA GLY A 111 15.70 3.74 -0.19
C GLY A 111 16.77 2.77 0.32
N PHE A 112 16.75 2.35 1.58
CA PHE A 112 17.67 1.33 2.08
C PHE A 112 17.41 -0.03 1.41
N SER A 113 18.47 -0.82 1.25
CA SER A 113 18.39 -2.14 0.66
C SER A 113 19.28 -3.13 1.37
N ILE A 114 18.82 -4.37 1.45
CA ILE A 114 19.62 -5.52 1.92
C ILE A 114 20.54 -6.02 0.83
N PHE A 115 20.19 -5.76 -0.43
CA PHE A 115 21.01 -6.16 -1.55
C PHE A 115 22.26 -5.29 -1.63
N GLU A 116 23.43 -5.88 -1.54
CA GLU A 116 24.73 -5.18 -1.65
C GLU A 116 24.90 -4.47 -2.99
N ASN A 117 24.38 -5.06 -4.06
CA ASN A 117 24.45 -4.49 -5.39
C ASN A 117 23.11 -4.67 -6.12
N ILE A 118 22.33 -3.59 -6.16
CA ILE A 118 21.00 -3.57 -6.79
C ILE A 118 21.08 -3.86 -8.31
N LYS A 119 22.21 -3.57 -8.96
CA LYS A 119 22.38 -3.79 -10.40
C LYS A 119 22.42 -5.29 -10.79
N HIS A 120 22.71 -6.17 -9.84
CA HIS A 120 22.75 -7.61 -10.06
C HIS A 120 21.43 -8.33 -9.75
N ILE A 121 20.41 -7.58 -9.32
CA ILE A 121 19.08 -8.13 -9.09
C ILE A 121 18.35 -8.26 -10.42
N ASP A 122 17.47 -9.25 -10.53
CA ASP A 122 16.56 -9.41 -11.66
C ASP A 122 15.77 -8.10 -11.95
N GLN A 123 15.75 -7.71 -13.23
CA GLN A 123 15.13 -6.46 -13.66
C GLN A 123 13.64 -6.37 -13.29
N GLY A 124 12.95 -7.52 -13.27
CA GLY A 124 11.57 -7.58 -12.80
C GLY A 124 11.42 -7.17 -11.33
N LEU A 125 12.35 -7.59 -10.45
CA LEU A 125 12.34 -7.17 -9.05
C LEU A 125 12.73 -5.71 -8.86
N ILE A 126 13.59 -5.17 -9.71
CA ILE A 126 13.92 -3.72 -9.71
C ILE A 126 12.66 -2.92 -10.08
N LEU A 127 11.93 -3.34 -11.12
CA LEU A 127 10.67 -2.72 -11.50
C LEU A 127 9.63 -2.83 -10.38
N TRP A 128 9.53 -3.99 -9.72
CA TRP A 128 8.65 -4.18 -8.56
C TRP A 128 8.97 -3.22 -7.43
N ARG A 129 10.26 -3.08 -7.09
CA ARG A 129 10.72 -2.12 -6.08
C ARG A 129 10.31 -0.68 -6.41
N SER A 130 10.48 -0.26 -7.68
CA SER A 130 10.04 1.05 -8.15
C SER A 130 8.52 1.21 -8.05
N SER A 131 7.77 0.17 -8.36
CA SER A 131 6.30 0.13 -8.21
C SER A 131 5.88 0.33 -6.76
N ILE A 132 6.58 -0.30 -5.80
CA ILE A 132 6.34 -0.12 -4.36
C ILE A 132 6.55 1.33 -3.94
N GLN A 133 7.61 1.99 -4.40
CA GLN A 133 7.88 3.41 -4.11
C GLN A 133 6.75 4.31 -4.63
N TRP A 134 6.24 4.04 -5.83
CA TRP A 134 5.11 4.75 -6.41
C TRP A 134 3.83 4.58 -5.57
N ILE A 135 3.51 3.34 -5.20
CA ILE A 135 2.33 3.04 -4.35
C ILE A 135 2.47 3.73 -3.00
N GLY A 136 3.67 3.67 -2.39
CA GLY A 136 3.95 4.30 -1.11
C GLY A 136 3.84 5.82 -1.15
N GLY A 137 4.38 6.46 -2.18
CA GLY A 137 4.26 7.91 -2.40
C GLY A 137 2.80 8.35 -2.55
N LEU A 138 2.02 7.63 -3.35
CA LEU A 138 0.58 7.87 -3.47
C LEU A 138 -0.14 7.68 -2.13
N TYR A 139 0.19 6.62 -1.39
CA TYR A 139 -0.39 6.35 -0.08
C TYR A 139 -0.10 7.49 0.90
N PHE A 140 1.11 8.00 0.91
CA PHE A 140 1.53 9.14 1.73
C PHE A 140 0.74 10.40 1.38
N LEU A 141 0.61 10.75 0.09
CA LEU A 141 -0.16 11.91 -0.35
C LEU A 141 -1.64 11.83 0.09
N PHE A 142 -2.26 10.66 -0.11
CA PHE A 142 -3.64 10.45 0.36
C PHE A 142 -3.75 10.52 1.88
N SER A 143 -2.74 10.05 2.62
CA SER A 143 -2.71 10.15 4.08
C SER A 143 -2.67 11.62 4.55
N ILE A 144 -1.90 12.47 3.87
CA ILE A 144 -1.85 13.92 4.16
C ILE A 144 -3.21 14.57 3.91
N ILE A 145 -3.85 14.29 2.76
CA ILE A 145 -5.19 14.82 2.44
C ILE A 145 -6.18 14.43 3.53
N PHE A 146 -6.11 13.21 4.01
CA PHE A 146 -6.92 12.70 5.10
C PHE A 146 -6.72 13.45 6.43
N LEU A 147 -5.47 13.79 6.75
CA LEU A 147 -5.12 14.54 7.96
C LEU A 147 -5.59 15.99 7.87
N ILE A 148 -5.48 16.62 6.70
CA ILE A 148 -5.99 17.99 6.47
C ILE A 148 -7.49 18.03 6.67
N ASP A 149 -8.24 17.08 6.12
CA ASP A 149 -9.70 16.98 6.30
C ASP A 149 -10.13 16.85 7.78
N ILE A 150 -9.30 16.16 8.59
CA ILE A 150 -9.50 16.08 10.05
C ILE A 150 -9.32 17.45 10.71
N TYR A 151 -8.30 18.18 10.32
CA TYR A 151 -7.98 19.50 10.87
C TYR A 151 -9.11 20.51 10.56
N ASP A 152 -9.60 20.53 9.33
CA ASP A 152 -10.72 21.39 8.93
C ASP A 152 -12.02 21.10 9.67
N GLU A 153 -12.35 19.82 9.89
CA GLU A 153 -13.52 19.45 10.71
C GLU A 153 -13.38 19.90 12.17
N SER A 154 -12.17 19.81 12.74
CA SER A 154 -11.91 20.24 14.11
C SER A 154 -12.02 21.76 14.27
N LEU A 155 -11.50 22.53 13.32
CA LEU A 155 -11.62 23.98 13.30
C LEU A 155 -13.06 24.45 13.15
N LYS A 156 -13.84 23.87 12.24
CA LYS A 156 -15.27 24.17 12.07
C LYS A 156 -16.05 23.94 13.35
N LYS A 157 -15.76 22.83 14.05
CA LYS A 157 -16.43 22.51 15.31
C LYS A 157 -16.06 23.47 16.45
N SER A 158 -14.80 23.90 16.51
CA SER A 158 -14.33 24.90 17.46
C SER A 158 -14.99 26.26 17.22
N LEU A 159 -15.04 26.72 15.96
CA LEU A 159 -15.68 27.97 15.56
C LEU A 159 -17.18 27.99 15.85
N THR A 160 -17.90 26.90 15.55
CA THR A 160 -19.33 26.82 15.85
C THR A 160 -19.61 26.87 17.36
N ASN A 161 -18.79 26.21 18.17
CA ASN A 161 -18.89 26.28 19.62
C ASN A 161 -18.64 27.71 20.13
N PHE A 162 -17.60 28.38 19.61
CA PHE A 162 -17.31 29.77 20.01
C PHE A 162 -18.45 30.71 19.66
N LEU A 163 -19.05 30.61 18.48
CA LEU A 163 -20.19 31.43 18.06
C LEU A 163 -21.50 31.12 18.80
N SER A 164 -21.63 29.93 19.36
CA SER A 164 -22.81 29.56 20.17
C SER A 164 -22.76 30.07 21.61
N PHE A 165 -21.60 30.57 22.08
CA PHE A 165 -21.43 31.17 23.41
C PHE A 165 -21.47 32.73 23.38
N SER A 166 -21.56 33.35 22.21
CA SER A 166 -21.75 34.79 22.01
C SER A 166 -23.23 35.11 21.77
#